data_ce1129e06923a9e4bcb92cc7ef01bbb6
#
_entry.id   ce1129e06923a9e4bcb92cc7ef01bbb6
#
_cell.length_a   1.000
_cell.length_b   1.000
_cell.length_c   1.000
_cell.angle_alpha   90.00
_cell.angle_beta   90.00
_cell.angle_gamma   90.00
#
_symmetry.space_group_name_H-M   'P 1'
#
loop_
_entity.id
_entity.type
_entity.pdbx_description
1 polymer ?
#
loop_
_entity_poly.entity_id
_entity_poly.type
_entity_poly.pdbx_seq_one_letter_code
_entity_poly.pdbx_strand_id
1 'polypeptide(L)'
;MIFVCYPKCSTCMRAKKHLNQLGLAFEERDISRENPTAEELERWIALSGLPVKKFFNTSGRLYQSLQLKEKLPTMSEREMIALLASDGMLVKRPLLMKENQVLVGYRAEAYAALV
;
A
#
# COMPACT_ATOMS: atom_id res chain seq x y z
N MET A 1 3.91 3.69 -14.26
CA MET A 1 2.99 3.47 -13.13
C MET A 1 3.34 2.13 -12.49
N ILE A 2 3.44 2.10 -11.18
CA ILE A 2 3.74 0.87 -10.41
C ILE A 2 2.53 0.50 -9.57
N PHE A 3 2.08 -0.74 -9.70
CA PHE A 3 0.93 -1.27 -8.97
C PHE A 3 1.42 -2.36 -8.03
N VAL A 4 1.47 -2.05 -6.72
CA VAL A 4 1.91 -2.98 -5.68
C VAL A 4 0.68 -3.68 -5.12
N CYS A 5 0.61 -4.99 -5.30
CA CYS A 5 -0.58 -5.76 -4.95
C CYS A 5 -0.21 -7.13 -4.37
N TYR A 6 -1.20 -7.81 -3.85
CA TYR A 6 -1.09 -9.20 -3.43
C TYR A 6 -2.06 -10.03 -4.27
N PRO A 7 -1.60 -11.03 -5.03
CA PRO A 7 -2.48 -11.77 -5.96
C PRO A 7 -3.67 -12.46 -5.32
N LYS A 8 -3.58 -12.78 -4.03
CA LYS A 8 -4.67 -13.42 -3.29
C LYS A 8 -5.63 -12.44 -2.63
N CYS A 9 -5.44 -11.14 -2.85
CA CYS A 9 -6.29 -10.10 -2.27
C CYS A 9 -7.39 -9.71 -3.27
N SER A 10 -8.66 -9.88 -2.87
CA SER A 10 -9.80 -9.57 -3.73
C SER A 10 -9.87 -8.09 -4.11
N THR A 11 -9.53 -7.20 -3.17
CA THR A 11 -9.49 -5.76 -3.44
C THR A 11 -8.44 -5.43 -4.50
N CYS A 12 -7.26 -6.08 -4.42
CA CYS A 12 -6.22 -5.93 -5.43
C CYS A 12 -6.69 -6.36 -6.81
N MET A 13 -7.41 -7.47 -6.88
CA MET A 13 -7.90 -7.99 -8.16
C MET A 13 -8.95 -7.07 -8.78
N ARG A 14 -9.82 -6.46 -7.97
CA ARG A 14 -10.79 -5.47 -8.45
C ARG A 14 -10.09 -4.21 -8.97
N ALA A 15 -9.08 -3.75 -8.24
CA ALA A 15 -8.28 -2.59 -8.65
C ALA A 15 -7.57 -2.85 -9.98
N LYS A 16 -6.94 -4.02 -10.11
CA LYS A 16 -6.25 -4.43 -11.34
C LYS A 16 -7.19 -4.46 -12.53
N LYS A 17 -8.37 -5.04 -12.34
CA LYS A 17 -9.40 -5.09 -13.39
C LYS A 17 -9.79 -3.69 -13.84
N HIS A 18 -9.96 -2.77 -12.90
CA HIS A 18 -10.31 -1.39 -13.20
C HIS A 18 -9.20 -0.69 -14.01
N LEU A 19 -7.93 -0.88 -13.63
CA LEU A 19 -6.81 -0.33 -14.39
C LEU A 19 -6.80 -0.85 -15.83
N ASN A 20 -7.05 -2.13 -16.03
CA ASN A 20 -7.13 -2.72 -17.36
C ASN A 20 -8.30 -2.15 -18.16
N GLN A 21 -9.44 -1.95 -17.53
CA GLN A 21 -10.61 -1.35 -18.18
C GLN A 21 -10.36 0.10 -18.59
N LEU A 22 -9.55 0.83 -17.83
CA LEU A 22 -9.17 2.20 -18.15
C LEU A 22 -8.09 2.28 -19.24
N GLY A 23 -7.53 1.14 -19.65
CA GLY A 23 -6.49 1.10 -20.68
C GLY A 23 -5.14 1.62 -20.21
N LEU A 24 -4.89 1.64 -18.90
CA LEU A 24 -3.65 2.15 -18.34
C LEU A 24 -2.60 1.05 -18.28
N ALA A 25 -1.39 1.38 -18.71
CA ALA A 25 -0.24 0.48 -18.60
C ALA A 25 0.39 0.64 -17.22
N PHE A 26 0.74 -0.48 -16.59
CA PHE A 26 1.37 -0.47 -15.27
C PHE A 26 2.30 -1.67 -15.10
N GLU A 27 3.30 -1.49 -14.23
CA GLU A 27 4.18 -2.56 -13.79
C GLU A 27 3.57 -3.14 -12.52
N GLU A 28 3.29 -4.44 -12.54
CA GLU A 28 2.72 -5.14 -11.39
C GLU A 28 3.83 -5.66 -10.49
N ARG A 29 3.72 -5.38 -9.20
CA ARG A 29 4.69 -5.83 -8.20
C ARG A 29 3.97 -6.61 -7.11
N ASP A 30 4.35 -7.86 -6.92
CA ASP A 30 3.80 -8.73 -5.88
C ASP A 30 4.45 -8.38 -4.54
N ILE A 31 3.65 -7.84 -3.62
CA ILE A 31 4.14 -7.37 -2.33
C ILE A 31 4.71 -8.48 -1.45
N SER A 32 4.30 -9.73 -1.68
CA SER A 32 4.82 -10.87 -0.91
C SER A 32 6.21 -11.29 -1.38
N ARG A 33 6.58 -10.95 -2.60
CA ARG A 33 7.89 -11.30 -3.18
C ARG A 33 8.85 -10.14 -3.18
N GLU A 34 8.36 -8.93 -3.40
CA GLU A 34 9.15 -7.71 -3.44
C GLU A 34 8.60 -6.73 -2.41
N ASN A 35 8.93 -6.98 -1.16
CA ASN A 35 8.52 -6.15 -0.04
C ASN A 35 9.00 -4.71 -0.24
N PRO A 36 8.17 -3.69 0.02
CA PRO A 36 8.65 -2.32 -0.03
C PRO A 36 9.81 -2.11 0.94
N THR A 37 10.82 -1.39 0.48
CA THR A 37 11.95 -1.01 1.34
C THR A 37 11.56 0.19 2.20
N ALA A 38 12.32 0.42 3.28
CA ALA A 38 12.10 1.58 4.13
C ALA A 38 12.23 2.88 3.32
N GLU A 39 13.20 2.95 2.40
CA GLU A 39 13.40 4.12 1.56
C GLU A 39 12.23 4.38 0.62
N GLU A 40 11.70 3.32 0.01
CA GLU A 40 10.52 3.42 -0.83
C GLU A 40 9.32 3.91 -0.03
N LEU A 41 9.11 3.33 1.14
CA LEU A 41 7.99 3.69 2.01
C LEU A 41 8.07 5.15 2.47
N GLU A 42 9.27 5.62 2.84
CA GLU A 42 9.46 7.02 3.21
C GLU A 42 9.01 7.94 2.08
N ARG A 43 9.44 7.64 0.85
CA ARG A 43 9.10 8.47 -0.31
C ARG A 43 7.61 8.40 -0.63
N TRP A 44 7.03 7.20 -0.63
CA TRP A 44 5.61 7.03 -0.95
C TRP A 44 4.71 7.69 0.08
N ILE A 45 5.06 7.56 1.36
CA ILE A 45 4.31 8.19 2.44
C ILE A 45 4.35 9.71 2.29
N ALA A 46 5.53 10.28 2.04
CA ALA A 46 5.68 11.71 1.83
C ALA A 46 4.84 12.21 0.63
N LEU A 47 4.89 11.49 -0.49
CA LEU A 47 4.14 11.84 -1.69
C LEU A 47 2.63 11.69 -1.51
N SER A 48 2.20 10.77 -0.65
CA SER A 48 0.78 10.51 -0.42
C SER A 48 0.09 11.63 0.37
N GLY A 49 0.84 12.35 1.18
CA GLY A 49 0.29 13.34 2.10
C GLY A 49 -0.49 12.72 3.27
N LEU A 50 -0.41 11.41 3.45
CA LEU A 50 -1.14 10.68 4.48
C LEU A 50 -0.22 10.33 5.65
N PRO A 51 -0.77 10.16 6.87
CA PRO A 51 0.04 9.68 8.00
C PRO A 51 0.47 8.22 7.78
N VAL A 52 1.60 7.86 8.39
CA VAL A 52 2.20 6.51 8.23
C VAL A 52 1.21 5.40 8.56
N LYS A 53 0.38 5.59 9.58
CA LYS A 53 -0.60 4.57 10.01
C LYS A 53 -1.57 4.17 8.92
N LYS A 54 -1.81 5.02 7.93
CA LYS A 54 -2.72 4.70 6.81
C LYS A 54 -2.13 3.67 5.85
N PHE A 55 -0.83 3.41 5.96
CA PHE A 55 -0.14 2.41 5.14
C PHE A 55 -0.17 1.01 5.77
N PHE A 56 -0.79 0.85 6.94
CA PHE A 56 -0.93 -0.46 7.56
C PHE A 56 -2.20 -1.16 7.10
N ASN A 57 -2.08 -2.48 6.89
CA ASN A 57 -3.21 -3.34 6.59
C ASN A 57 -3.90 -3.73 7.91
N THR A 58 -4.87 -2.91 8.32
CA THR A 58 -5.54 -3.06 9.61
C THR A 58 -6.45 -4.29 9.70
N SER A 59 -6.82 -4.86 8.55
CA SER A 59 -7.65 -6.06 8.48
C SER A 59 -6.83 -7.35 8.49
N GLY A 60 -5.49 -7.25 8.46
CA GLY A 60 -4.61 -8.39 8.34
C GLY A 60 -4.43 -9.14 9.65
N ARG A 61 -4.17 -10.45 9.54
CA ARG A 61 -3.91 -11.29 10.72
C ARG A 61 -2.67 -10.86 11.48
N LEU A 62 -1.61 -10.49 10.75
CA LEU A 62 -0.35 -10.08 11.37
C LEU A 62 -0.51 -8.79 12.16
N TYR A 63 -1.29 -7.85 11.62
CA TYR A 63 -1.61 -6.60 12.32
C TYR A 63 -2.31 -6.90 13.66
N GLN A 64 -3.26 -7.83 13.64
CA GLN A 64 -4.00 -8.21 14.84
C GLN A 64 -3.13 -9.00 15.83
N SER A 65 -2.36 -9.97 15.34
CA SER A 65 -1.54 -10.81 16.20
C SER A 65 -0.42 -10.02 16.89
N LEU A 66 0.07 -8.97 16.26
CA LEU A 66 1.09 -8.09 16.84
C LEU A 66 0.49 -6.98 17.72
N GLN A 67 -0.84 -6.93 17.81
CA GLN A 67 -1.56 -5.93 18.62
C GLN A 67 -1.18 -4.49 18.23
N LEU A 68 -1.09 -4.23 16.92
CA LEU A 68 -0.60 -2.95 16.42
C LEU A 68 -1.58 -1.81 16.68
N LYS A 69 -2.87 -2.08 16.81
CA LYS A 69 -3.85 -1.05 17.15
C LYS A 69 -3.48 -0.34 18.45
N GLU A 70 -2.97 -1.09 19.43
CA GLU A 70 -2.55 -0.57 20.72
C GLU A 70 -1.13 -0.02 20.70
N LYS A 71 -0.26 -0.58 19.85
CA LYS A 71 1.17 -0.23 19.83
C LYS A 71 1.50 0.98 18.96
N LEU A 72 0.82 1.14 17.82
CA LEU A 72 1.13 2.23 16.89
C LEU A 72 1.11 3.62 17.51
N PRO A 73 0.16 3.97 18.40
CA PRO A 73 0.16 5.31 19.00
C PRO A 73 1.42 5.65 19.79
N THR A 74 2.18 4.64 20.25
CA THR A 74 3.41 4.83 21.01
C THR A 74 4.67 4.74 20.16
N MET A 75 4.53 4.45 18.86
CA MET A 75 5.67 4.26 17.95
C MET A 75 5.98 5.54 17.19
N SER A 76 7.26 5.77 16.93
CA SER A 76 7.69 6.83 16.03
C SER A 76 7.40 6.48 14.58
N GLU A 77 7.41 7.48 13.69
CA GLU A 77 7.25 7.23 12.26
C GLU A 77 8.35 6.30 11.74
N ARG A 78 9.58 6.49 12.20
CA ARG A 78 10.72 5.66 11.80
C ARG A 78 10.49 4.20 12.19
N GLU A 79 9.99 3.96 13.41
CA GLU A 79 9.68 2.61 13.88
C GLU A 79 8.56 1.98 13.06
N MET A 80 7.52 2.75 12.75
CA MET A 80 6.41 2.28 11.91
C MET A 80 6.88 1.90 10.51
N ILE A 81 7.74 2.72 9.89
CA ILE A 81 8.28 2.45 8.56
C ILE A 81 9.15 1.20 8.57
N ALA A 82 10.00 1.04 9.59
CA ALA A 82 10.82 -0.16 9.74
C ALA A 82 9.95 -1.41 9.85
N LEU A 83 8.85 -1.32 10.59
CA LEU A 83 7.91 -2.43 10.75
C LEU A 83 7.23 -2.78 9.43
N LEU A 84 6.76 -1.79 8.67
CA LEU A 84 6.16 -2.00 7.35
C LEU A 84 7.17 -2.64 6.39
N ALA A 85 8.43 -2.21 6.44
CA ALA A 85 9.48 -2.76 5.59
C ALA A 85 9.86 -4.19 5.96
N SER A 86 9.48 -4.65 7.14
CA SER A 86 9.82 -5.99 7.63
C SER A 86 8.93 -7.09 7.05
N ASP A 87 7.69 -6.77 6.64
CA ASP A 87 6.75 -7.76 6.13
C ASP A 87 5.67 -7.10 5.29
N GLY A 88 5.57 -7.51 4.03
CA GLY A 88 4.58 -6.97 3.10
C GLY A 88 3.14 -7.20 3.51
N MET A 89 2.89 -8.20 4.33
CA MET A 89 1.53 -8.48 4.81
C MET A 89 1.04 -7.41 5.79
N LEU A 90 1.93 -6.60 6.34
CA LEU A 90 1.56 -5.46 7.18
C LEU A 90 1.16 -4.24 6.36
N VAL A 91 1.48 -4.21 5.09
CA VAL A 91 1.29 -3.04 4.23
C VAL A 91 -0.11 -3.03 3.62
N LYS A 92 -0.76 -1.88 3.67
CA LYS A 92 -2.05 -1.64 3.01
C LYS A 92 -1.89 -1.83 1.51
N ARG A 93 -2.82 -2.53 0.88
CA ARG A 93 -2.78 -2.80 -0.55
C ARG A 93 -4.15 -2.71 -1.19
N PRO A 94 -4.18 -2.39 -2.47
CA PRO A 94 -3.05 -2.07 -3.34
C PRO A 94 -2.46 -0.69 -3.08
N LEU A 95 -1.22 -0.50 -3.52
CA LEU A 95 -0.60 0.82 -3.62
C LEU A 95 -0.37 1.10 -5.10
N LEU A 96 -0.72 2.30 -5.54
CA LEU A 96 -0.53 2.68 -6.93
C LEU A 96 0.26 3.98 -7.00
N MET A 97 1.42 3.92 -7.66
CA MET A 97 2.28 5.07 -7.84
C MET A 97 2.27 5.51 -9.30
N LYS A 98 1.86 6.74 -9.54
CA LYS A 98 1.90 7.36 -10.86
C LYS A 98 2.60 8.71 -10.73
N GLU A 99 3.81 8.79 -11.28
CA GLU A 99 4.64 10.00 -11.15
C GLU A 99 4.83 10.36 -9.68
N ASN A 100 4.34 11.53 -9.26
CA ASN A 100 4.44 12.00 -7.88
C ASN A 100 3.15 11.75 -7.08
N GLN A 101 2.26 10.91 -7.61
CA GLN A 101 0.99 10.60 -6.97
C GLN A 101 1.01 9.19 -6.39
N VAL A 102 0.54 9.04 -5.16
CA VAL A 102 0.43 7.73 -4.49
C VAL A 102 -1.01 7.55 -4.04
N LEU A 103 -1.64 6.47 -4.52
CA LEU A 103 -2.98 6.09 -4.07
C LEU A 103 -2.87 4.88 -3.15
N VAL A 104 -3.44 4.99 -1.95
CA VAL A 104 -3.40 3.96 -0.91
C VAL A 104 -4.76 3.28 -0.82
N GLY A 105 -4.79 1.96 -1.02
CA GLY A 105 -6.04 1.22 -1.10
C GLY A 105 -6.70 1.41 -2.46
N TYR A 106 -7.95 0.95 -2.59
CA TYR A 106 -8.68 1.08 -3.84
C TYR A 106 -9.97 1.85 -3.65
N ARG A 107 -10.11 2.93 -4.40
CA ARG A 107 -11.35 3.69 -4.54
C ARG A 107 -11.58 3.94 -6.02
N ALA A 108 -12.74 3.52 -6.51
CA ALA A 108 -13.04 3.58 -7.94
C ALA A 108 -12.92 4.99 -8.52
N GLU A 109 -13.41 6.01 -7.81
CA GLU A 109 -13.38 7.39 -8.27
C GLU A 109 -11.96 7.95 -8.36
N ALA A 110 -11.08 7.54 -7.45
CA ALA A 110 -9.68 7.95 -7.50
C ALA A 110 -8.96 7.33 -8.69
N TYR A 111 -9.27 6.07 -9.01
CA TYR A 111 -8.69 5.40 -10.18
C TYR A 111 -9.23 5.99 -11.48
N ALA A 112 -10.52 6.27 -11.55
CA ALA A 112 -11.12 6.89 -12.73
C ALA A 112 -10.49 8.25 -13.03
N ALA A 113 -10.06 8.98 -12.01
CA ALA A 113 -9.43 10.29 -12.17
C ALA A 113 -8.00 10.20 -12.73
N LEU A 114 -7.43 9.00 -12.89
CA LEU A 114 -6.10 8.82 -13.46
C LEU A 114 -6.04 9.04 -14.97
N VAL A 115 -7.19 9.04 -15.64
CA VAL A 115 -7.28 9.24 -17.10
C VAL A 115 -7.80 10.63 -17.44
#